data_ad0209a97324adb07ad5e440203fce58
#
_entry.id   ad0209a97324adb07ad5e440203fce58
#
_cell.length_a   1.000
_cell.length_b   1.000
_cell.length_c   1.000
_cell.angle_alpha   90.00
_cell.angle_beta   90.00
_cell.angle_gamma   90.00
#
_symmetry.space_group_name_H-M   'P 1'
#
loop_
_entity.id
_entity.type
_entity.pdbx_description
1 polymer ?
#
loop_
_entity_poly.entity_id
_entity_poly.type
_entity_poly.pdbx_seq_one_letter_code
_entity_poly.pdbx_strand_id
1 'polypeptide(L)'
;MKTPEHPIFIESIQYIRSQIEFTGLNGVQQSVLERIIHSSGDLRMQSCLRFSSNACENGIKALKKGANILTDTYMAAAAVSPMAKRTLNSNVKCILEMAPEFIDSSSKTRSAIGMRKMWLDMEKEEECFEGPVVLIGSAPSALMTLLDLIEE
;
A
#
# COMPACT_ATOMS: atom_id res chain seq x y z
N MET A 1 7.26 22.32 -2.39
CA MET A 1 6.51 22.84 -3.57
C MET A 1 5.79 21.66 -4.20
N LYS A 2 4.47 21.74 -4.42
CA LYS A 2 3.76 20.69 -5.21
C LYS A 2 4.22 20.84 -6.66
N THR A 3 4.79 19.80 -7.23
CA THR A 3 5.04 19.76 -8.68
C THR A 3 3.68 19.89 -9.39
N PRO A 4 3.52 20.79 -10.36
CA PRO A 4 2.25 20.90 -11.08
C PRO A 4 1.94 19.54 -11.74
N GLU A 5 0.69 19.10 -11.60
CA GLU A 5 0.24 17.86 -12.25
C GLU A 5 0.22 18.07 -13.77
N HIS A 6 0.55 17.00 -14.50
CA HIS A 6 0.59 17.06 -15.96
C HIS A 6 -0.82 17.36 -16.52
N PRO A 7 -0.97 18.23 -17.54
CA PRO A 7 -2.28 18.60 -18.11
C PRO A 7 -3.15 17.39 -18.49
N ILE A 8 -2.56 16.35 -19.08
CA ILE A 8 -3.27 15.11 -19.45
C ILE A 8 -3.86 14.43 -18.20
N PHE A 9 -3.15 14.45 -17.06
CA PHE A 9 -3.66 13.89 -15.82
C PHE A 9 -4.89 14.69 -15.32
N ILE A 10 -4.80 16.01 -15.35
CA ILE A 10 -5.90 16.90 -14.93
C ILE A 10 -7.13 16.64 -15.80
N GLU A 11 -6.97 16.56 -17.11
CA GLU A 11 -8.05 16.25 -18.06
C GLU A 11 -8.70 14.89 -17.78
N SER A 12 -7.87 13.87 -17.55
CA SER A 12 -8.35 12.53 -17.18
C SER A 12 -9.15 12.54 -15.89
N ILE A 13 -8.71 13.24 -14.87
CA ILE A 13 -9.45 13.36 -13.59
C ILE A 13 -10.78 14.10 -13.79
N GLN A 14 -10.81 15.15 -14.62
CA GLN A 14 -12.05 15.85 -14.96
C GLN A 14 -13.03 14.93 -15.67
N TYR A 15 -12.55 14.12 -16.63
CA TYR A 15 -13.36 13.12 -17.30
C TYR A 15 -13.91 12.08 -16.31
N ILE A 16 -13.08 11.51 -15.45
CA ILE A 16 -13.49 10.54 -14.42
C ILE A 16 -14.61 11.14 -13.55
N ARG A 17 -14.44 12.38 -13.07
CA ARG A 17 -15.46 13.08 -12.26
C ARG A 17 -16.80 13.25 -12.96
N SER A 18 -16.78 13.41 -14.28
CA SER A 18 -18.01 13.51 -15.06
C SER A 18 -18.74 12.16 -15.26
N GLN A 19 -18.05 11.04 -15.02
CA GLN A 19 -18.57 9.69 -15.24
C GLN A 19 -18.96 8.94 -13.96
N ILE A 20 -18.41 9.35 -12.81
CA ILE A 20 -18.72 8.69 -11.52
C ILE A 20 -19.89 9.38 -10.82
N GLU A 21 -20.67 8.58 -10.11
CA GLU A 21 -21.77 9.07 -9.28
C GLU A 21 -21.26 9.67 -7.96
N PHE A 22 -22.16 10.30 -7.21
CA PHE A 22 -21.84 10.79 -5.87
C PHE A 22 -21.44 9.65 -4.94
N THR A 23 -20.23 9.73 -4.39
CA THR A 23 -19.62 8.64 -3.62
C THR A 23 -19.81 8.76 -2.11
N GLY A 24 -20.10 9.96 -1.60
CA GLY A 24 -20.08 10.25 -0.15
C GLY A 24 -18.68 10.23 0.47
N LEU A 25 -17.61 10.03 -0.31
CA LEU A 25 -16.23 10.03 0.15
C LEU A 25 -15.74 11.43 0.52
N ASN A 26 -14.84 11.53 1.50
CA ASN A 26 -14.16 12.79 1.77
C ASN A 26 -13.13 13.12 0.66
N GLY A 27 -12.61 14.35 0.65
CA GLY A 27 -11.74 14.82 -0.45
C GLY A 27 -10.46 13.99 -0.65
N VAL A 28 -9.91 13.39 0.42
CA VAL A 28 -8.71 12.53 0.32
C VAL A 28 -9.06 11.17 -0.26
N GLN A 29 -10.12 10.56 0.26
CA GLN A 29 -10.65 9.29 -0.25
C GLN A 29 -11.07 9.40 -1.72
N GLN A 30 -11.72 10.50 -2.09
CA GLN A 30 -12.07 10.79 -3.47
C GLN A 30 -10.84 10.87 -4.37
N SER A 31 -9.77 11.53 -3.92
CA SER A 31 -8.52 11.60 -4.66
C SER A 31 -7.86 10.21 -4.85
N VAL A 32 -7.98 9.32 -3.87
CA VAL A 32 -7.49 7.92 -3.99
C VAL A 32 -8.32 7.18 -5.04
N LEU A 33 -9.65 7.26 -4.98
CA LEU A 33 -10.54 6.63 -5.96
C LEU A 33 -10.23 7.09 -7.38
N GLU A 34 -10.11 8.39 -7.60
CA GLU A 34 -9.82 8.98 -8.91
C GLU A 34 -8.49 8.48 -9.49
N ARG A 35 -7.47 8.33 -8.65
CA ARG A 35 -6.16 7.79 -9.07
C ARG A 35 -6.23 6.30 -9.38
N ILE A 36 -7.01 5.53 -8.64
CA ILE A 36 -7.23 4.09 -8.91
C ILE A 36 -7.96 3.93 -10.24
N ILE A 37 -9.03 4.69 -10.48
CA ILE A 37 -9.77 4.67 -11.76
C ILE A 37 -8.85 5.11 -12.91
N HIS A 38 -8.08 6.18 -12.73
CA HIS A 38 -7.13 6.66 -13.75
C HIS A 38 -6.11 5.57 -14.12
N SER A 39 -5.60 4.83 -13.14
CA SER A 39 -4.59 3.80 -13.36
C SER A 39 -5.15 2.51 -13.96
N SER A 40 -6.37 2.12 -13.57
CA SER A 40 -7.02 0.87 -14.03
C SER A 40 -7.82 1.05 -15.32
N GLY A 41 -8.26 2.28 -15.62
CA GLY A 41 -9.22 2.55 -16.69
C GLY A 41 -10.62 1.99 -16.40
N ASP A 42 -10.93 1.60 -15.15
CA ASP A 42 -12.15 0.91 -14.78
C ASP A 42 -13.00 1.73 -13.79
N LEU A 43 -14.12 2.29 -14.25
CA LEU A 43 -15.05 3.06 -13.41
C LEU A 43 -15.71 2.20 -12.32
N ARG A 44 -15.77 0.86 -12.48
CA ARG A 44 -16.36 -0.05 -11.49
C ARG A 44 -15.58 -0.05 -10.18
N MET A 45 -14.34 0.44 -10.16
CA MET A 45 -13.55 0.61 -8.93
C MET A 45 -14.29 1.46 -7.89
N GLN A 46 -15.20 2.34 -8.29
CA GLN A 46 -16.05 3.11 -7.37
C GLN A 46 -16.82 2.21 -6.40
N SER A 47 -17.39 1.11 -6.87
CA SER A 47 -18.16 0.19 -6.04
C SER A 47 -17.31 -0.79 -5.23
N CYS A 48 -16.06 -0.98 -5.63
CA CYS A 48 -15.15 -1.95 -5.00
C CYS A 48 -14.34 -1.37 -3.83
N LEU A 49 -14.16 -0.04 -3.78
CA LEU A 49 -13.29 0.58 -2.80
C LEU A 49 -13.92 0.60 -1.42
N ARG A 50 -13.11 0.31 -0.41
CA ARG A 50 -13.49 0.36 1.01
C ARG A 50 -12.39 1.05 1.80
N PHE A 51 -12.78 1.89 2.74
CA PHE A 51 -11.88 2.59 3.65
C PHE A 51 -12.28 2.29 5.09
N SER A 52 -11.32 1.96 5.95
CA SER A 52 -11.52 2.03 7.38
C SER A 52 -11.49 3.49 7.86
N SER A 53 -11.98 3.72 9.07
CA SER A 53 -12.02 5.08 9.64
C SER A 53 -10.63 5.70 9.69
N ASN A 54 -10.51 6.92 9.18
CA ASN A 54 -9.26 7.69 9.14
C ASN A 54 -8.07 7.01 8.41
N ALA A 55 -8.33 5.98 7.57
CA ALA A 55 -7.26 5.22 6.90
C ALA A 55 -6.35 6.13 6.06
N CYS A 56 -6.93 7.02 5.27
CA CYS A 56 -6.15 7.90 4.40
C CYS A 56 -5.34 8.93 5.20
N GLU A 57 -5.92 9.51 6.23
CA GLU A 57 -5.28 10.49 7.12
C GLU A 57 -4.11 9.84 7.89
N ASN A 58 -4.33 8.65 8.44
CA ASN A 58 -3.30 7.89 9.14
C ASN A 58 -2.17 7.47 8.19
N GLY A 59 -2.51 6.99 6.99
CA GLY A 59 -1.52 6.64 5.95
C GLY A 59 -0.67 7.84 5.54
N ILE A 60 -1.29 9.01 5.31
CA ILE A 60 -0.56 10.23 4.99
C ILE A 60 0.36 10.64 6.15
N LYS A 61 -0.11 10.54 7.40
CA LYS A 61 0.69 10.87 8.58
C LYS A 61 1.90 9.95 8.71
N ALA A 62 1.70 8.64 8.57
CA ALA A 62 2.77 7.64 8.62
C ALA A 62 3.82 7.89 7.53
N LEU A 63 3.39 8.05 6.27
CA LEU A 63 4.29 8.30 5.14
C LEU A 63 5.06 9.62 5.29
N LYS A 64 4.43 10.68 5.84
CA LYS A 64 5.13 11.95 6.11
C LYS A 64 6.18 11.85 7.20
N LYS A 65 6.02 10.92 8.13
CA LYS A 65 7.01 10.59 9.17
C LYS A 65 8.16 9.72 8.65
N GLY A 66 8.08 9.25 7.41
CA GLY A 66 9.08 8.36 6.82
C GLY A 66 8.88 6.89 7.15
N ALA A 67 7.65 6.48 7.49
CA ALA A 67 7.34 5.09 7.77
C ALA A 67 7.84 4.17 6.65
N ASN A 68 8.37 3.01 6.99
CA ASN A 68 8.75 1.99 6.03
C ASN A 68 7.54 1.53 5.20
N ILE A 69 7.77 1.25 3.92
CA ILE A 69 6.75 0.66 3.03
C ILE A 69 7.10 -0.81 2.83
N LEU A 70 6.21 -1.68 3.26
CA LEU A 70 6.38 -3.12 3.14
C LEU A 70 5.50 -3.65 2.01
N THR A 71 6.08 -4.43 1.10
CA THR A 71 5.36 -4.95 -0.07
C THR A 71 5.38 -6.47 -0.10
N ASP A 72 4.33 -7.07 -0.65
CA ASP A 72 4.20 -8.53 -0.79
C ASP A 72 5.02 -9.10 -1.95
N THR A 73 5.39 -8.29 -2.94
CA THR A 73 6.12 -8.71 -4.12
C THR A 73 7.21 -7.73 -4.52
N TYR A 74 8.25 -8.21 -5.19
CA TYR A 74 9.28 -7.36 -5.78
C TYR A 74 8.73 -6.41 -6.85
N MET A 75 7.68 -6.81 -7.56
CA MET A 75 7.02 -5.96 -8.55
C MET A 75 6.37 -4.75 -7.89
N ALA A 76 5.66 -4.94 -6.78
CA ALA A 76 5.08 -3.86 -6.00
C ALA A 76 6.18 -2.94 -5.42
N ALA A 77 7.26 -3.53 -4.88
CA ALA A 77 8.41 -2.76 -4.40
C ALA A 77 9.03 -1.89 -5.49
N ALA A 78 9.27 -2.47 -6.68
CA ALA A 78 9.82 -1.73 -7.82
C ALA A 78 8.90 -0.58 -8.27
N ALA A 79 7.57 -0.79 -8.23
CA ALA A 79 6.60 0.24 -8.62
C ALA A 79 6.59 1.45 -7.68
N VAL A 80 6.71 1.24 -6.35
CA VAL A 80 6.61 2.35 -5.38
C VAL A 80 7.95 2.98 -5.02
N SER A 81 9.06 2.28 -5.17
CA SER A 81 10.40 2.74 -4.77
C SER A 81 10.82 4.08 -5.37
N PRO A 82 10.61 4.37 -6.68
CA PRO A 82 11.00 5.65 -7.25
C PRO A 82 10.30 6.84 -6.61
N MET A 83 9.02 6.70 -6.29
CA MET A 83 8.24 7.74 -5.64
C MET A 83 8.61 7.86 -4.16
N ALA A 84 8.74 6.75 -3.44
CA ALA A 84 9.13 6.72 -2.03
C ALA A 84 10.47 7.44 -1.80
N LYS A 85 11.49 7.13 -2.60
CA LYS A 85 12.81 7.80 -2.54
C LYS A 85 12.74 9.28 -2.84
N ARG A 86 11.91 9.70 -3.81
CA ARG A 86 11.87 11.09 -4.27
C ARG A 86 11.05 12.00 -3.36
N THR A 87 10.01 11.49 -2.71
CA THR A 87 9.00 12.32 -2.06
C THR A 87 8.73 12.05 -0.59
N LEU A 88 9.04 10.85 -0.09
CA LEU A 88 8.60 10.43 1.23
C LEU A 88 9.75 10.15 2.21
N ASN A 89 10.98 10.04 1.73
CA ASN A 89 12.12 9.56 2.53
C ASN A 89 11.84 8.21 3.24
N SER A 90 10.99 7.38 2.64
CA SER A 90 10.59 6.08 3.14
C SER A 90 11.42 4.98 2.50
N ASN A 91 11.83 3.99 3.30
CA ASN A 91 12.44 2.77 2.78
C ASN A 91 11.35 1.82 2.29
N VAL A 92 11.63 1.14 1.18
CA VAL A 92 10.74 0.11 0.64
C VAL A 92 11.43 -1.23 0.81
N LYS A 93 10.78 -2.15 1.51
CA LYS A 93 11.24 -3.53 1.76
C LYS A 93 10.22 -4.51 1.16
N CYS A 94 10.69 -5.61 0.58
CA CYS A 94 9.83 -6.70 0.11
C CYS A 94 9.87 -7.86 1.09
N ILE A 95 8.71 -8.38 1.52
CA ILE A 95 8.66 -9.52 2.45
C ILE A 95 9.38 -10.75 1.92
N LEU A 96 9.51 -10.89 0.60
CA LEU A 96 10.20 -12.01 -0.03
C LEU A 96 11.73 -12.00 0.21
N GLU A 97 12.30 -10.90 0.67
CA GLU A 97 13.71 -10.81 1.09
C GLU A 97 13.99 -11.70 2.31
N MET A 98 12.99 -11.88 3.18
CA MET A 98 13.04 -12.74 4.36
C MET A 98 12.44 -14.14 4.13
N ALA A 99 11.91 -14.38 2.93
CA ALA A 99 11.31 -15.68 2.58
C ALA A 99 12.40 -16.71 2.27
N PRO A 100 12.18 -18.00 2.60
CA PRO A 100 13.09 -19.07 2.20
C PRO A 100 13.05 -19.24 0.67
N GLU A 101 14.16 -19.67 0.07
CA GLU A 101 14.23 -20.00 -1.36
C GLU A 101 13.30 -21.17 -1.71
N PHE A 102 13.30 -22.19 -0.86
CA PHE A 102 12.48 -23.39 -1.02
C PHE A 102 11.55 -23.56 0.18
N ILE A 103 10.38 -24.09 -0.07
CA ILE A 103 9.40 -24.46 0.96
C ILE A 103 9.40 -25.99 1.02
N ASP A 104 9.65 -26.51 2.23
CA ASP A 104 9.29 -27.90 2.52
C ASP A 104 7.77 -28.06 2.36
N SER A 105 7.30 -29.30 2.29
CA SER A 105 5.86 -29.65 2.23
C SER A 105 5.00 -29.10 3.39
N SER A 106 5.52 -28.05 4.09
CA SER A 106 4.81 -27.29 5.10
C SER A 106 3.64 -26.52 4.48
N SER A 107 2.54 -26.40 5.19
CA SER A 107 1.32 -25.71 4.74
C SER A 107 1.46 -24.18 4.55
N LYS A 108 2.63 -23.59 4.84
CA LYS A 108 2.85 -22.14 4.79
C LYS A 108 3.51 -21.71 3.49
N THR A 109 2.98 -20.65 2.87
CA THR A 109 3.56 -20.06 1.67
C THR A 109 4.81 -19.22 1.97
N ARG A 110 5.66 -19.00 0.95
CA ARG A 110 6.83 -18.10 1.07
C ARG A 110 6.43 -16.70 1.55
N SER A 111 5.31 -16.17 1.04
CA SER A 111 4.81 -14.84 1.41
C SER A 111 4.36 -14.77 2.88
N ALA A 112 3.71 -15.83 3.40
CA ALA A 112 3.34 -15.90 4.82
C ALA A 112 4.59 -15.94 5.73
N ILE A 113 5.58 -16.77 5.37
CA ILE A 113 6.82 -16.87 6.14
C ILE A 113 7.60 -15.54 6.09
N GLY A 114 7.71 -14.94 4.91
CA GLY A 114 8.39 -13.66 4.71
C GLY A 114 7.73 -12.53 5.50
N MET A 115 6.39 -12.45 5.49
CA MET A 115 5.64 -11.46 6.25
C MET A 115 5.93 -11.56 7.74
N ARG A 116 5.80 -12.75 8.33
CA ARG A 116 6.06 -12.94 9.77
C ARG A 116 7.50 -12.59 10.15
N LYS A 117 8.47 -13.03 9.39
CA LYS A 117 9.89 -12.74 9.67
C LYS A 117 10.19 -11.25 9.58
N MET A 118 9.75 -10.60 8.50
CA MET A 118 10.01 -9.18 8.28
C MET A 118 9.34 -8.32 9.36
N TRP A 119 8.10 -8.63 9.73
CA TRP A 119 7.38 -7.92 10.78
C TRP A 119 8.11 -8.00 12.13
N LEU A 120 8.44 -9.21 12.58
CA LEU A 120 9.13 -9.44 13.84
C LEU A 120 10.56 -8.85 13.87
N ASP A 121 11.22 -8.76 12.73
CA ASP A 121 12.53 -8.13 12.60
C ASP A 121 12.42 -6.62 12.77
N MET A 122 11.48 -5.99 12.11
CA MET A 122 11.21 -4.55 12.22
C MET A 122 10.76 -4.16 13.63
N GLU A 123 9.95 -4.96 14.28
CA GLU A 123 9.46 -4.73 15.64
C GLU A 123 10.62 -4.74 16.66
N LYS A 124 11.66 -5.53 16.44
CA LYS A 124 12.85 -5.57 17.30
C LYS A 124 13.80 -4.40 17.09
N GLU A 125 13.84 -3.85 15.88
CA GLU A 125 14.75 -2.75 15.52
C GLU A 125 14.27 -1.38 16.04
N GLU A 126 12.98 -1.23 16.35
CA GLU A 126 12.37 0.04 16.74
C GLU A 126 11.94 0.05 18.20
N GLU A 127 12.49 0.97 19.02
CA GLU A 127 12.08 1.17 20.43
C GLU A 127 10.59 1.57 20.53
N CYS A 128 10.03 2.20 19.50
CA CYS A 128 8.65 2.63 19.40
C CYS A 128 8.10 2.21 18.03
N PHE A 129 7.68 0.96 17.89
CA PHE A 129 7.17 0.43 16.64
C PHE A 129 5.79 1.00 16.30
N GLU A 130 5.73 1.96 15.39
CA GLU A 130 4.47 2.52 14.88
C GLU A 130 3.88 1.67 13.73
N GLY A 131 4.60 0.66 13.27
CA GLY A 131 4.24 -0.19 12.14
C GLY A 131 4.51 0.42 10.76
N PRO A 132 4.76 -0.42 9.75
CA PRO A 132 4.95 0.03 8.37
C PRO A 132 3.63 0.34 7.67
N VAL A 133 3.71 1.04 6.53
CA VAL A 133 2.63 1.06 5.54
C VAL A 133 2.74 -0.20 4.69
N VAL A 134 1.75 -1.07 4.73
CA VAL A 134 1.80 -2.37 4.04
C VAL A 134 0.99 -2.33 2.75
N LEU A 135 1.61 -2.75 1.65
CA LEU A 135 1.00 -2.87 0.33
C LEU A 135 0.91 -4.36 -0.06
N ILE A 136 -0.30 -4.89 -0.05
CA ILE A 136 -0.59 -6.26 -0.49
C ILE A 136 -1.31 -6.20 -1.84
N GLY A 137 -0.64 -6.67 -2.87
CA GLY A 137 -1.16 -6.66 -4.25
C GLY A 137 -1.69 -8.02 -4.72
N SER A 138 -1.03 -9.12 -4.34
CA SER A 138 -1.36 -10.43 -4.89
C SER A 138 -1.13 -11.63 -3.97
N ALA A 139 -0.67 -11.43 -2.72
CA ALA A 139 -0.38 -12.51 -1.79
C ALA A 139 -1.40 -12.59 -0.64
N PRO A 140 -2.54 -13.29 -0.80
CA PRO A 140 -3.56 -13.41 0.25
C PRO A 140 -3.01 -13.99 1.55
N SER A 141 -2.07 -14.94 1.47
CA SER A 141 -1.43 -15.54 2.64
C SER A 141 -0.55 -14.56 3.43
N ALA A 142 0.04 -13.56 2.78
CA ALA A 142 0.73 -12.47 3.47
C ALA A 142 -0.26 -11.58 4.23
N LEU A 143 -1.42 -11.28 3.62
CA LEU A 143 -2.48 -10.51 4.29
C LEU A 143 -3.02 -11.24 5.52
N MET A 144 -3.32 -12.52 5.40
CA MET A 144 -3.80 -13.32 6.55
C MET A 144 -2.78 -13.32 7.68
N THR A 145 -1.49 -13.55 7.36
CA THR A 145 -0.42 -13.51 8.37
C THR A 145 -0.27 -12.13 9.01
N LEU A 146 -0.45 -11.05 8.24
CA LEU A 146 -0.41 -9.69 8.78
C LEU A 146 -1.57 -9.45 9.77
N LEU A 147 -2.77 -9.92 9.45
CA LEU A 147 -3.93 -9.79 10.35
C LEU A 147 -3.68 -10.54 11.67
N ASP A 148 -3.16 -11.77 11.61
CA ASP A 148 -2.79 -12.53 12.80
C ASP A 148 -1.76 -11.76 13.67
N LEU A 149 -0.74 -11.15 13.05
CA LEU A 149 0.31 -10.40 13.76
C LEU A 149 -0.17 -9.09 14.41
N ILE A 150 -1.22 -8.49 13.88
CA ILE A 150 -1.81 -7.26 14.45
C ILE A 150 -2.72 -7.60 15.65
N GLU A 151 -3.27 -8.82 15.68
CA GLU A 151 -4.13 -9.30 16.77
C GLU A 151 -3.33 -9.94 17.92
N GLU A 152 -2.08 -10.36 17.71
CA GLU A 152 -1.16 -10.88 18.75
C GLU A 152 -0.69 -9.76 19.71
#